data_a8dfe608cab112e28a146de46698913a
#
_entry.id   a8dfe608cab112e28a146de46698913a
#
_cell.length_a   1.000
_cell.length_b   1.000
_cell.length_c   1.000
_cell.angle_alpha   90.00
_cell.angle_beta   90.00
_cell.angle_gamma   90.00
#
_symmetry.space_group_name_H-M   'P 1'
#
loop_
_entity.id
_entity.type
_entity.pdbx_description
1 polymer ?
#
loop_
_entity_poly.entity_id
_entity_poly.type
_entity_poly.pdbx_seq_one_letter_code
_entity_poly.pdbx_strand_id
1 'polypeptide(L)'
;MQQTLSKVKTLEKFIRKHGEDAFISQTIAKLLEYKLQEYDEKVKRLSKDLKKFERIYKKDSSVFFKEFKEGRLGDNMDFIEWSSLYQMRNRLLQEKTELESTK
;
A
#
# COMPACT_ATOMS: atom_id res chain seq x y z
N MET A 1 6.24 15.93 12.04
CA MET A 1 5.64 15.75 10.71
C MET A 1 5.85 16.95 9.81
N GLN A 2 5.45 18.14 10.25
CA GLN A 2 5.67 19.34 9.45
C GLN A 2 7.15 19.63 9.22
N GLN A 3 8.00 19.29 10.18
CA GLN A 3 9.43 19.50 10.03
C GLN A 3 10.02 18.66 8.91
N THR A 4 9.54 17.43 8.75
CA THR A 4 9.99 16.56 7.67
C THR A 4 9.61 17.13 6.31
N LEU A 5 8.34 17.54 6.17
CA LEU A 5 7.88 18.14 4.92
C LEU A 5 8.62 19.43 4.60
N SER A 6 8.91 20.22 5.62
CA SER A 6 9.66 21.45 5.46
C SER A 6 11.04 21.18 4.91
N LYS A 7 11.70 20.15 5.44
CA LYS A 7 13.04 19.74 4.97
C LYS A 7 12.99 19.20 3.55
N VAL A 8 11.95 18.45 3.20
CA VAL A 8 11.78 17.95 1.85
C VAL A 8 11.62 19.12 0.87
N LYS A 9 10.81 20.13 1.24
CA LYS A 9 10.63 21.32 0.40
C LYS A 9 11.94 22.09 0.24
N THR A 10 12.72 22.21 1.30
CA THR A 10 14.01 22.87 1.23
C THR A 10 14.91 22.14 0.24
N LEU A 11 14.94 20.81 0.32
CA LEU A 11 15.75 20.00 -0.58
C LEU A 11 15.26 20.14 -2.02
N GLU A 12 13.95 20.15 -2.23
CA GLU A 12 13.39 20.33 -3.55
C GLU A 12 13.84 21.65 -4.17
N LYS A 13 13.74 22.74 -3.41
CA LYS A 13 14.17 24.06 -3.87
C LYS A 13 15.66 24.08 -4.24
N PHE A 14 16.46 23.45 -3.39
CA PHE A 14 17.89 23.37 -3.63
C PHE A 14 18.19 22.64 -4.94
N ILE A 15 17.55 21.49 -5.13
CA ILE A 15 17.74 20.69 -6.35
C ILE A 15 17.32 21.46 -7.58
N ARG A 16 16.19 22.15 -7.53
CA ARG A 16 15.71 22.95 -8.67
C ARG A 16 16.68 24.04 -9.02
N LYS A 17 17.31 24.65 -8.04
CA LYS A 17 18.20 25.78 -8.27
C LYS A 17 19.61 25.34 -8.64
N HIS A 18 20.13 24.32 -8.01
CA HIS A 18 21.54 23.93 -8.13
C HIS A 18 21.77 22.57 -8.77
N GLY A 19 20.71 21.81 -9.02
CA GLY A 19 20.83 20.46 -9.53
C GLY A 19 21.08 19.44 -8.43
N GLU A 20 21.17 18.18 -8.83
CA GLU A 20 21.41 17.09 -7.89
C GLU A 20 22.79 16.52 -8.09
N ASP A 21 23.32 15.89 -7.03
CA ASP A 21 24.56 15.14 -7.12
C ASP A 21 24.25 13.65 -6.88
N ALA A 22 25.29 12.82 -6.99
CA ALA A 22 25.14 11.38 -6.84
C ALA A 22 24.61 10.99 -5.47
N PHE A 23 25.04 11.70 -4.43
CA PHE A 23 24.59 11.39 -3.07
C PHE A 23 23.10 11.63 -2.92
N ILE A 24 22.61 12.78 -3.37
CA ILE A 24 21.19 13.13 -3.28
C ILE A 24 20.37 12.13 -4.09
N SER A 25 20.78 11.89 -5.33
CA SER A 25 20.06 11.00 -6.23
C SER A 25 19.95 9.59 -5.68
N GLN A 26 21.06 9.03 -5.21
CA GLN A 26 21.09 7.66 -4.70
C GLN A 26 20.35 7.53 -3.38
N THR A 27 20.44 8.54 -2.52
CA THR A 27 19.78 8.51 -1.23
C THR A 27 18.25 8.53 -1.41
N ILE A 28 17.77 9.40 -2.29
CA ILE A 28 16.34 9.49 -2.55
C ILE A 28 15.84 8.20 -3.21
N ALA A 29 16.61 7.66 -4.16
CA ALA A 29 16.24 6.40 -4.81
C ALA A 29 16.14 5.26 -3.79
N LYS A 30 17.08 5.19 -2.87
CA LYS A 30 17.05 4.14 -1.83
C LYS A 30 15.88 4.33 -0.87
N LEU A 31 15.54 5.56 -0.55
CA LEU A 31 14.39 5.83 0.30
C LEU A 31 13.12 5.33 -0.36
N LEU A 32 12.94 5.61 -1.64
CA LEU A 32 11.77 5.15 -2.39
C LEU A 32 11.74 3.63 -2.48
N GLU A 33 12.88 2.98 -2.76
CA GLU A 33 12.97 1.53 -2.80
C GLU A 33 12.59 0.91 -1.46
N TYR A 34 13.07 1.49 -0.38
CA TYR A 34 12.78 0.99 0.96
C TYR A 34 11.28 1.05 1.25
N LYS A 35 10.64 2.17 0.91
CA LYS A 35 9.20 2.32 1.13
C LYS A 35 8.41 1.34 0.26
N LEU A 36 8.81 1.19 -0.99
CA LEU A 36 8.14 0.24 -1.90
C LEU A 36 8.26 -1.19 -1.38
N GLN A 37 9.44 -1.55 -0.85
CA GLN A 37 9.66 -2.88 -0.31
C GLN A 37 8.79 -3.13 0.93
N GLU A 38 8.60 -2.11 1.77
CA GLU A 38 7.70 -2.22 2.92
C GLU A 38 6.27 -2.54 2.48
N TYR A 39 5.79 -1.84 1.44
CA TYR A 39 4.46 -2.11 0.90
C TYR A 39 4.35 -3.52 0.34
N ASP A 40 5.36 -3.96 -0.41
CA ASP A 40 5.36 -5.29 -0.99
C ASP A 40 5.26 -6.38 0.09
N GLU A 41 5.99 -6.21 1.18
CA GLU A 41 5.97 -7.18 2.28
C GLU A 41 4.61 -7.22 2.97
N LYS A 42 4.02 -6.05 3.22
CA LYS A 42 2.70 -5.96 3.85
C LYS A 42 1.62 -6.55 2.97
N VAL A 43 1.64 -6.22 1.68
CA VAL A 43 0.68 -6.75 0.72
C VAL A 43 0.81 -8.26 0.62
N LYS A 44 2.03 -8.77 0.62
CA LYS A 44 2.27 -10.21 0.56
C LYS A 44 1.67 -10.94 1.76
N ARG A 45 1.85 -10.40 2.97
CA ARG A 45 1.27 -11.00 4.18
C ARG A 45 -0.25 -10.99 4.14
N LEU A 46 -0.83 -9.86 3.74
CA LEU A 46 -2.29 -9.77 3.65
C LEU A 46 -2.86 -10.69 2.59
N SER A 47 -2.17 -10.80 1.45
CA SER A 47 -2.60 -11.70 0.38
C SER A 47 -2.58 -13.16 0.83
N LYS A 48 -1.61 -13.51 1.67
CA LYS A 48 -1.51 -14.86 2.22
C LYS A 48 -2.71 -15.18 3.11
N ASP A 49 -3.09 -14.21 3.95
CA ASP A 49 -4.25 -14.37 4.82
C ASP A 49 -5.55 -14.44 4.00
N LEU A 50 -5.65 -13.63 2.96
CA LEU A 50 -6.81 -13.67 2.07
C LEU A 50 -6.95 -15.01 1.38
N LYS A 51 -5.83 -15.61 0.97
CA LYS A 51 -5.87 -16.93 0.33
C LYS A 51 -6.40 -18.00 1.25
N LYS A 52 -6.17 -17.89 2.55
CA LYS A 52 -6.74 -18.84 3.51
C LYS A 52 -8.26 -18.80 3.48
N PHE A 53 -8.84 -17.62 3.50
CA PHE A 53 -10.29 -17.47 3.41
C PHE A 53 -10.82 -17.95 2.08
N GLU A 54 -10.11 -17.63 1.00
CA GLU A 54 -10.52 -18.05 -0.34
C GLU A 54 -10.58 -19.56 -0.46
N ARG A 55 -9.66 -20.26 0.19
CA ARG A 55 -9.66 -21.72 0.18
C ARG A 55 -10.79 -22.28 1.04
N ILE A 56 -11.02 -21.70 2.23
CA ILE A 56 -12.06 -22.17 3.13
C ILE A 56 -13.44 -22.01 2.52
N TYR A 57 -13.71 -20.86 1.93
CA TYR A 57 -15.03 -20.53 1.42
C TYR A 57 -15.17 -20.71 -0.10
N LYS A 58 -14.08 -21.12 -0.76
CA LYS A 58 -14.05 -21.43 -2.20
C LYS A 58 -14.59 -20.27 -3.04
N LYS A 59 -14.09 -19.07 -2.76
CA LYS A 59 -14.55 -17.84 -3.40
C LYS A 59 -13.43 -16.82 -3.43
N ASP A 60 -13.29 -16.10 -4.54
CA ASP A 60 -12.32 -15.01 -4.63
C ASP A 60 -12.72 -13.87 -3.70
N SER A 61 -11.72 -13.20 -3.14
CA SER A 61 -11.97 -12.10 -2.22
C SER A 61 -12.76 -10.97 -2.84
N SER A 62 -12.54 -10.68 -4.12
CA SER A 62 -13.27 -9.62 -4.81
C SER A 62 -14.76 -9.95 -4.92
N VAL A 63 -15.08 -11.19 -5.22
CA VAL A 63 -16.46 -11.65 -5.31
C VAL A 63 -17.11 -11.65 -3.93
N PHE A 64 -16.38 -12.18 -2.94
CA PHE A 64 -16.83 -12.16 -1.55
C PHE A 64 -17.15 -10.73 -1.08
N PHE A 65 -16.24 -9.81 -1.32
CA PHE A 65 -16.38 -8.45 -0.82
C PHE A 65 -17.60 -7.75 -1.43
N LYS A 66 -17.84 -7.98 -2.71
CA LYS A 66 -19.01 -7.44 -3.38
C LYS A 66 -20.30 -7.95 -2.73
N GLU A 67 -20.38 -9.26 -2.51
CA GLU A 67 -21.57 -9.88 -1.90
C GLU A 67 -21.75 -9.42 -0.45
N PHE A 68 -20.63 -9.28 0.26
CA PHE A 68 -20.65 -8.84 1.65
C PHE A 68 -21.19 -7.41 1.75
N LYS A 69 -20.74 -6.52 0.88
CA LYS A 69 -21.21 -5.14 0.87
C LYS A 69 -22.67 -5.03 0.48
N GLU A 70 -23.16 -5.97 -0.31
CA GLU A 70 -24.58 -6.00 -0.70
C GLU A 70 -25.46 -6.60 0.38
N GLY A 71 -24.89 -7.02 1.48
CA GLY A 71 -25.63 -7.55 2.61
C GLY A 71 -26.13 -8.97 2.44
N ARG A 72 -25.57 -9.71 1.48
CA ARG A 72 -26.04 -11.06 1.16
C ARG A 72 -25.49 -12.14 2.09
N LEU A 73 -24.41 -11.86 2.80
CA LEU A 73 -23.66 -12.90 3.51
C LEU A 73 -23.76 -12.83 5.03
N GLY A 74 -24.37 -11.79 5.58
CA GLY A 74 -24.46 -11.63 7.02
C GLY A 74 -23.15 -11.11 7.64
N ASP A 75 -23.05 -11.23 8.96
CA ASP A 75 -21.97 -10.62 9.73
C ASP A 75 -21.12 -11.62 10.52
N ASN A 76 -20.90 -12.80 9.93
CA ASN A 76 -19.99 -13.79 10.50
C ASN A 76 -18.62 -13.15 10.77
N MET A 77 -17.98 -13.53 11.89
CA MET A 77 -16.69 -12.97 12.28
C MET A 77 -15.63 -13.16 11.19
N ASP A 78 -15.60 -14.31 10.54
CA ASP A 78 -14.68 -14.55 9.43
C ASP A 78 -14.90 -13.56 8.31
N PHE A 79 -16.16 -13.24 8.02
CA PHE A 79 -16.47 -12.31 6.93
C PHE A 79 -16.07 -10.89 7.29
N ILE A 80 -16.22 -10.51 8.55
CA ILE A 80 -15.77 -9.19 9.00
C ILE A 80 -14.27 -9.07 8.88
N GLU A 81 -13.55 -10.09 9.31
CA GLU A 81 -12.09 -10.12 9.22
C GLU A 81 -11.63 -10.13 7.76
N TRP A 82 -12.23 -10.99 6.94
CA TRP A 82 -11.91 -11.10 5.52
C TRP A 82 -12.10 -9.75 4.81
N SER A 83 -13.23 -9.11 5.07
CA SER A 83 -13.53 -7.80 4.51
C SER A 83 -12.49 -6.76 4.92
N SER A 84 -12.10 -6.73 6.19
CA SER A 84 -11.08 -5.81 6.69
C SER A 84 -9.74 -6.02 6.00
N LEU A 85 -9.31 -7.26 5.88
CA LEU A 85 -8.03 -7.59 5.25
C LEU A 85 -8.03 -7.20 3.76
N TYR A 86 -9.15 -7.45 3.10
CA TYR A 86 -9.28 -7.11 1.69
C TYR A 86 -9.17 -5.59 1.47
N GLN A 87 -9.89 -4.83 2.28
CA GLN A 87 -9.86 -3.37 2.19
C GLN A 87 -8.46 -2.83 2.50
N MET A 88 -7.80 -3.40 3.51
CA MET A 88 -6.45 -2.98 3.89
C MET A 88 -5.45 -3.24 2.76
N ARG A 89 -5.52 -4.44 2.14
CA ARG A 89 -4.64 -4.75 1.02
C ARG A 89 -4.84 -3.78 -0.15
N ASN A 90 -6.09 -3.50 -0.46
CA ASN A 90 -6.39 -2.61 -1.59
C ASN A 90 -5.92 -1.20 -1.32
N ARG A 91 -6.04 -0.72 -0.08
CA ARG A 91 -5.53 0.59 0.30
C ARG A 91 -4.01 0.66 0.15
N LEU A 92 -3.32 -0.39 0.61
CA LEU A 92 -1.87 -0.43 0.51
C LEU A 92 -1.39 -0.48 -0.94
N LEU A 93 -2.11 -1.23 -1.79
CA LEU A 93 -1.79 -1.28 -3.21
C LEU A 93 -1.96 0.08 -3.87
N GLN A 94 -2.99 0.81 -3.50
CA GLN A 94 -3.21 2.15 -4.02
C GLN A 94 -2.11 3.11 -3.57
N GLU A 95 -1.75 3.06 -2.29
CA GLU A 95 -0.67 3.90 -1.77
C GLU A 95 0.66 3.59 -2.45
N LYS A 96 0.92 2.30 -2.68
CA LYS A 96 2.12 1.88 -3.40
C LYS A 96 2.15 2.46 -4.81
N THR A 97 1.01 2.42 -5.49
CA THR A 97 0.90 2.97 -6.84
C THR A 97 1.22 4.46 -6.85
N GLU A 98 0.81 5.19 -5.82
CA GLU A 98 1.13 6.61 -5.71
C GLU A 98 2.64 6.84 -5.62
N LEU A 99 3.35 5.98 -4.89
CA LEU A 99 4.81 6.07 -4.81
C LEU A 99 5.48 5.75 -6.14
N GLU A 100 4.89 4.87 -6.93
CA GLU A 100 5.45 4.46 -8.20
C GLU A 100 5.19 5.44 -9.34
N SER A 101 4.26 6.35 -9.14
CA SER A 101 3.78 7.22 -10.22
C SER A 101 4.59 8.50 -10.41
N THR A 102 5.80 8.55 -9.88
CA THR A 102 6.66 9.75 -9.96
C THR A 102 7.48 9.81 -11.23
N LYS A 103 6.92 9.45 -12.33
CA LYS A 103 7.65 9.55 -13.60
C LYS A 103 7.32 10.82 -14.34
#